data_ed24537e7c2268c9be15815bda039397
#
_entry.id   ed24537e7c2268c9be15815bda039397
#
_cell.length_a   1.000
_cell.length_b   1.000
_cell.length_c   1.000
_cell.angle_alpha   90.00
_cell.angle_beta   90.00
_cell.angle_gamma   90.00
#
_symmetry.space_group_name_H-M   'P 1'
#
loop_
_entity.id
_entity.type
_entity.pdbx_description
1 polymer ?
#
loop_
_entity_poly.entity_id
_entity_poly.type
_entity_poly.pdbx_seq_one_letter_code
_entity_poly.pdbx_strand_id
1 'polypeptide(L)'
;QLTIEKITSDMLDDEKTYRILSEGNTQNVFQFSSPGITRFIQDVQPNCIEDLIAINALFRPATLDIGATDDYVRYRRGDVAPVYNFGCYEATKNTYGIMVYQEQFMSVAHTLGGFDLGKTDYLRKAIGKKKADLMASLKNDFIAGAIKNGCPPYEAEEIWGKIETAGKYSFNRSHAAAYALTAFCGAWLKANYPTAFYTVALQWADDKEMPALMSEMERCSVAKIVPPDINHSTVEFYTDYKTNEIYWSLSRIKFVGIRTA
;
A
#
# COMPACT_ATOMS: atom_id res chain seq x y z
N GLN A 1 9.97 13.27 22.51
CA GLN A 1 8.85 12.33 22.58
C GLN A 1 8.53 11.83 21.18
N LEU A 2 8.37 10.51 20.99
CA LEU A 2 7.95 9.92 19.72
C LEU A 2 6.46 10.18 19.50
N THR A 3 6.08 10.64 18.31
CA THR A 3 4.68 10.85 17.89
C THR A 3 4.46 10.27 16.49
N ILE A 4 3.20 10.02 16.14
CA ILE A 4 2.83 9.55 14.80
C ILE A 4 3.26 10.58 13.75
N GLU A 5 3.08 11.87 14.02
CA GLU A 5 3.48 12.95 13.12
C GLU A 5 4.98 12.88 12.81
N LYS A 6 5.83 12.65 13.80
CA LYS A 6 7.28 12.49 13.57
C LYS A 6 7.61 11.28 12.70
N ILE A 7 6.91 10.15 12.91
CA ILE A 7 7.13 8.97 12.07
C ILE A 7 6.74 9.27 10.61
N THR A 8 5.63 9.98 10.40
CA THR A 8 5.10 10.27 9.06
C THR A 8 5.71 11.49 8.38
N SER A 9 6.53 12.29 9.06
CA SER A 9 7.25 13.43 8.46
C SER A 9 8.74 13.18 8.34
N ASP A 10 9.37 12.71 9.41
CA ASP A 10 10.82 12.76 9.55
C ASP A 10 11.50 11.39 9.35
N MET A 11 10.73 10.31 9.31
CA MET A 11 11.25 8.93 9.35
C MET A 11 10.84 8.08 8.14
N LEU A 12 10.31 8.72 7.08
CA LEU A 12 9.84 8.02 5.88
C LEU A 12 10.95 7.33 5.08
N ASP A 13 12.21 7.62 5.36
CA ASP A 13 13.38 7.03 4.71
C ASP A 13 14.03 5.91 5.57
N ASP A 14 13.34 5.40 6.61
CA ASP A 14 13.89 4.36 7.50
C ASP A 14 14.05 3.03 6.76
N GLU A 15 15.28 2.69 6.40
CA GLU A 15 15.64 1.47 5.67
C GLU A 15 15.22 0.18 6.40
N LYS A 16 15.22 0.18 7.75
CA LYS A 16 14.82 -0.99 8.54
C LYS A 16 13.35 -1.33 8.30
N THR A 17 12.50 -0.29 8.21
CA THR A 17 11.07 -0.43 7.95
C THR A 17 10.82 -1.08 6.58
N TYR A 18 11.47 -0.59 5.53
CA TYR A 18 11.31 -1.18 4.20
C TYR A 18 11.88 -2.60 4.12
N ARG A 19 12.99 -2.85 4.81
CA ARG A 19 13.59 -4.19 4.84
C ARG A 19 12.66 -5.24 5.45
N ILE A 20 12.05 -4.97 6.61
CA ILE A 20 11.14 -5.94 7.23
C ILE A 20 9.89 -6.20 6.36
N LEU A 21 9.40 -5.18 5.64
CA LEU A 21 8.31 -5.33 4.68
C LEU A 21 8.75 -6.20 3.50
N SER A 22 9.90 -5.94 2.93
CA SER A 22 10.49 -6.69 1.81
C SER A 22 10.82 -8.15 2.17
N GLU A 23 11.13 -8.44 3.43
CA GLU A 23 11.29 -9.79 3.97
C GLU A 23 9.95 -10.51 4.21
N GLY A 24 8.82 -9.82 4.10
CA GLY A 24 7.49 -10.37 4.33
C GLY A 24 7.08 -10.43 5.81
N ASN A 25 7.71 -9.62 6.67
CA ASN A 25 7.38 -9.50 8.09
C ASN A 25 6.20 -8.54 8.29
N THR A 26 5.04 -8.90 7.73
CA THR A 26 3.88 -8.02 7.58
C THR A 26 2.72 -8.31 8.53
N GLN A 27 2.85 -9.32 9.41
CA GLN A 27 1.77 -9.65 10.34
C GLN A 27 1.42 -8.45 11.23
N ASN A 28 0.14 -8.18 11.36
CA ASN A 28 -0.41 -7.04 12.09
C ASN A 28 0.05 -5.65 11.59
N VAL A 29 0.55 -5.57 10.34
CA VAL A 29 0.73 -4.30 9.64
C VAL A 29 -0.55 -3.97 8.88
N PHE A 30 -1.12 -2.81 9.15
CA PHE A 30 -2.41 -2.40 8.57
C PHE A 30 -2.43 -2.58 7.04
N GLN A 31 -3.47 -3.24 6.52
CA GLN A 31 -3.68 -3.56 5.10
C GLN A 31 -2.62 -4.48 4.44
N PHE A 32 -1.52 -4.83 5.10
CA PHE A 32 -0.40 -5.56 4.50
C PHE A 32 -0.24 -7.00 5.00
N SER A 33 -1.11 -7.47 5.90
CA SER A 33 -0.94 -8.76 6.59
C SER A 33 -1.51 -9.98 5.88
N SER A 34 -2.27 -9.84 4.79
CA SER A 34 -2.77 -11.02 4.07
C SER A 34 -1.67 -11.67 3.21
N PRO A 35 -1.69 -13.01 3.01
CA PRO A 35 -0.62 -13.71 2.30
C PRO A 35 -0.38 -13.20 0.87
N GLY A 36 -1.44 -12.80 0.17
CA GLY A 36 -1.33 -12.30 -1.21
C GLY A 36 -0.59 -10.97 -1.29
N ILE A 37 -0.97 -10.00 -0.46
CA ILE A 37 -0.29 -8.70 -0.45
C ILE A 37 1.13 -8.81 0.11
N THR A 38 1.37 -9.69 1.09
CA THR A 38 2.72 -9.96 1.59
C THR A 38 3.65 -10.41 0.46
N ARG A 39 3.19 -11.37 -0.39
CA ARG A 39 3.95 -11.80 -1.56
C ARG A 39 4.18 -10.64 -2.54
N PHE A 40 3.16 -9.86 -2.82
CA PHE A 40 3.30 -8.71 -3.71
C PHE A 40 4.30 -7.68 -3.18
N ILE A 41 4.31 -7.39 -1.86
CA ILE A 41 5.31 -6.54 -1.21
C ILE A 41 6.72 -7.13 -1.39
N GLN A 42 6.88 -8.44 -1.19
CA GLN A 42 8.15 -9.13 -1.41
C GLN A 42 8.60 -9.06 -2.88
N ASP A 43 7.65 -9.12 -3.81
CA ASP A 43 7.96 -9.00 -5.24
C ASP A 43 8.35 -7.57 -5.63
N VAL A 44 7.71 -6.55 -5.07
CA VAL A 44 8.01 -5.13 -5.32
C VAL A 44 9.34 -4.71 -4.68
N GLN A 45 9.70 -5.24 -3.51
CA GLN A 45 10.87 -4.81 -2.72
C GLN A 45 10.85 -3.28 -2.48
N PRO A 46 9.86 -2.77 -1.73
CA PRO A 46 9.69 -1.33 -1.53
C PRO A 46 10.87 -0.71 -0.80
N ASN A 47 11.23 0.51 -1.16
CA ASN A 47 12.27 1.30 -0.50
C ASN A 47 11.89 2.76 -0.25
N CYS A 48 10.67 3.15 -0.59
CA CYS A 48 10.14 4.49 -0.35
C CYS A 48 8.63 4.45 -0.13
N ILE A 49 8.08 5.54 0.41
CA ILE A 49 6.65 5.65 0.70
C ILE A 49 5.79 5.57 -0.57
N GLU A 50 6.28 6.03 -1.72
CA GLU A 50 5.57 5.95 -3.00
C GLU A 50 5.30 4.49 -3.42
N ASP A 51 6.23 3.59 -3.15
CA ASP A 51 6.02 2.16 -3.40
C ASP A 51 4.86 1.61 -2.53
N LEU A 52 4.79 2.00 -1.25
CA LEU A 52 3.71 1.55 -0.37
C LEU A 52 2.34 2.12 -0.79
N ILE A 53 2.31 3.37 -1.29
CA ILE A 53 1.12 3.99 -1.85
C ILE A 53 0.68 3.22 -3.10
N ALA A 54 1.61 2.88 -3.99
CA ALA A 54 1.33 2.11 -5.20
C ALA A 54 0.84 0.68 -4.86
N ILE A 55 1.46 0.01 -3.90
CA ILE A 55 1.04 -1.33 -3.43
C ILE A 55 -0.40 -1.30 -2.94
N ASN A 56 -0.78 -0.33 -2.12
CA ASN A 56 -2.16 -0.17 -1.65
C ASN A 56 -3.17 0.05 -2.79
N ALA A 57 -2.78 0.79 -3.81
CA ALA A 57 -3.63 1.08 -4.94
C ALA A 57 -3.72 -0.08 -5.94
N LEU A 58 -2.65 -0.86 -6.10
CA LEU A 58 -2.52 -1.92 -7.10
C LEU A 58 -3.03 -3.29 -6.61
N PHE A 59 -2.91 -3.63 -5.32
CA PHE A 59 -3.29 -4.96 -4.86
C PHE A 59 -4.81 -5.09 -4.68
N ARG A 60 -5.51 -5.24 -5.81
CA ARG A 60 -6.98 -5.39 -5.87
C ARG A 60 -7.36 -6.27 -7.07
N PRO A 61 -8.52 -6.98 -7.02
CA PRO A 61 -8.92 -7.88 -8.11
C PRO A 61 -8.86 -7.22 -9.50
N ALA A 62 -9.39 -6.01 -9.64
CA ALA A 62 -9.44 -5.32 -10.94
C ALA A 62 -8.07 -5.00 -11.55
N THR A 63 -7.05 -4.77 -10.75
CA THR A 63 -5.68 -4.49 -11.19
C THR A 63 -4.88 -5.78 -11.41
N LEU A 64 -5.15 -6.82 -10.61
CA LEU A 64 -4.61 -8.17 -10.80
C LEU A 64 -5.08 -8.77 -12.12
N ASP A 65 -6.38 -8.66 -12.44
CA ASP A 65 -6.98 -9.22 -13.64
C ASP A 65 -6.40 -8.65 -14.96
N ILE A 66 -5.88 -7.42 -14.94
CA ILE A 66 -5.29 -6.77 -16.12
C ILE A 66 -3.76 -6.84 -16.14
N GLY A 67 -3.12 -7.52 -15.18
CA GLY A 67 -1.67 -7.67 -15.08
C GLY A 67 -0.89 -6.40 -14.68
N ALA A 68 -1.56 -5.35 -14.21
CA ALA A 68 -0.89 -4.09 -13.83
C ALA A 68 0.07 -4.26 -12.65
N THR A 69 -0.19 -5.22 -11.76
CA THR A 69 0.71 -5.60 -10.66
C THR A 69 2.01 -6.22 -11.17
N ASP A 70 1.91 -7.11 -12.15
CA ASP A 70 3.08 -7.78 -12.71
C ASP A 70 3.96 -6.79 -13.51
N ASP A 71 3.33 -5.91 -14.28
CA ASP A 71 4.03 -4.85 -14.99
C ASP A 71 4.74 -3.90 -14.04
N TYR A 72 4.07 -3.51 -12.92
CA TYR A 72 4.69 -2.67 -11.90
C TYR A 72 5.94 -3.32 -11.30
N VAL A 73 5.88 -4.61 -10.94
CA VAL A 73 7.01 -5.38 -10.41
C VAL A 73 8.15 -5.44 -11.42
N ARG A 74 7.87 -5.77 -12.68
CA ARG A 74 8.89 -5.86 -13.76
C ARG A 74 9.60 -4.54 -13.99
N TYR A 75 8.86 -3.43 -14.05
CA TYR A 75 9.44 -2.10 -14.18
C TYR A 75 10.24 -1.69 -12.94
N ARG A 76 9.70 -1.95 -11.76
CA ARG A 76 10.36 -1.63 -10.49
C ARG A 76 11.69 -2.36 -10.30
N ARG A 77 11.76 -3.62 -10.72
CA ARG A 77 12.99 -4.44 -10.69
C ARG A 77 13.98 -4.10 -11.80
N GLY A 78 13.55 -3.36 -12.82
CA GLY A 78 14.35 -3.08 -13.98
C GLY A 78 14.44 -4.24 -14.99
N ASP A 79 13.57 -5.24 -14.88
CA ASP A 79 13.49 -6.36 -15.82
C ASP A 79 13.11 -5.88 -17.24
N VAL A 80 12.31 -4.83 -17.29
CA VAL A 80 11.89 -4.15 -18.52
C VAL A 80 11.93 -2.65 -18.31
N ALA A 81 12.37 -1.89 -19.30
CA ALA A 81 12.34 -0.43 -19.25
C ALA A 81 10.88 0.09 -19.31
N PRO A 82 10.50 1.03 -18.44
CA PRO A 82 9.17 1.65 -18.50
C PRO A 82 8.96 2.38 -19.82
N VAL A 83 7.73 2.30 -20.35
CA VAL A 83 7.33 3.01 -21.55
C VAL A 83 6.42 4.18 -21.17
N TYR A 84 6.80 5.37 -21.58
CA TYR A 84 6.03 6.59 -21.33
C TYR A 84 5.47 7.12 -22.65
N ASN A 85 4.17 7.28 -22.73
CA ASN A 85 3.52 7.92 -23.88
C ASN A 85 3.81 9.42 -23.90
N PHE A 86 3.62 10.04 -25.07
CA PHE A 86 3.81 11.46 -25.28
C PHE A 86 3.10 12.31 -24.23
N GLY A 87 3.82 13.19 -23.56
CA GLY A 87 3.28 14.10 -22.54
C GLY A 87 2.81 13.44 -21.23
N CYS A 88 2.94 12.10 -21.05
CA CYS A 88 2.46 11.39 -19.86
C CYS A 88 3.52 11.21 -18.77
N TYR A 89 4.79 11.51 -19.05
CA TYR A 89 5.91 11.24 -18.11
C TYR A 89 5.69 11.87 -16.74
N GLU A 90 5.44 13.18 -16.67
CA GLU A 90 5.30 13.87 -15.37
C GLU A 90 4.14 13.33 -14.52
N ALA A 91 3.06 12.91 -15.17
CA ALA A 91 1.91 12.36 -14.47
C ALA A 91 2.15 10.92 -13.98
N THR A 92 3.02 10.13 -14.64
CA THR A 92 3.12 8.68 -14.43
C THR A 92 4.52 8.19 -14.06
N LYS A 93 5.52 9.07 -13.93
CA LYS A 93 6.90 8.69 -13.62
C LYS A 93 7.06 7.89 -12.32
N ASN A 94 6.29 8.21 -11.28
CA ASN A 94 6.33 7.51 -10.00
C ASN A 94 5.63 6.14 -10.02
N THR A 95 4.98 5.79 -11.13
CA THR A 95 4.30 4.52 -11.35
C THR A 95 4.71 3.86 -12.66
N TYR A 96 5.91 4.19 -13.15
CA TYR A 96 6.55 3.57 -14.32
C TYR A 96 5.69 3.60 -15.60
N GLY A 97 4.93 4.68 -15.81
CA GLY A 97 4.04 4.83 -16.98
C GLY A 97 2.65 4.22 -16.80
N ILE A 98 2.40 3.51 -15.71
CA ILE A 98 1.10 2.91 -15.41
C ILE A 98 0.19 3.98 -14.78
N MET A 99 -1.03 4.14 -15.28
CA MET A 99 -2.04 5.02 -14.69
C MET A 99 -2.75 4.31 -13.53
N VAL A 100 -2.12 4.30 -12.35
CA VAL A 100 -2.63 3.67 -11.12
C VAL A 100 -3.69 4.52 -10.43
N TYR A 101 -3.52 5.85 -10.47
CA TYR A 101 -4.35 6.80 -9.74
C TYR A 101 -5.28 7.60 -10.64
N GLN A 102 -6.45 7.96 -10.12
CA GLN A 102 -7.41 8.83 -10.81
C GLN A 102 -6.78 10.17 -11.17
N GLU A 103 -6.00 10.73 -10.27
CA GLU A 103 -5.30 11.99 -10.44
C GLU A 103 -4.33 11.97 -11.64
N GLN A 104 -3.77 10.81 -12.01
CA GLN A 104 -2.86 10.68 -13.14
C GLN A 104 -3.59 10.86 -14.47
N PHE A 105 -4.69 10.15 -14.72
CA PHE A 105 -5.42 10.33 -15.97
C PHE A 105 -6.10 11.71 -16.04
N MET A 106 -6.50 12.29 -14.89
CA MET A 106 -7.00 13.67 -14.84
C MET A 106 -5.88 14.66 -15.22
N SER A 107 -4.68 14.48 -14.69
CA SER A 107 -3.51 15.29 -15.06
C SER A 107 -3.18 15.20 -16.55
N VAL A 108 -3.18 13.99 -17.12
CA VAL A 108 -2.95 13.80 -18.57
C VAL A 108 -4.04 14.46 -19.39
N ALA A 109 -5.31 14.33 -19.00
CA ALA A 109 -6.42 15.00 -19.69
C ALA A 109 -6.31 16.54 -19.64
N HIS A 110 -5.82 17.08 -18.52
CA HIS A 110 -5.58 18.50 -18.36
C HIS A 110 -4.38 18.98 -19.19
N THR A 111 -3.22 18.38 -19.01
CA THR A 111 -1.96 18.88 -19.60
C THR A 111 -1.84 18.58 -21.07
N LEU A 112 -2.23 17.39 -21.50
CA LEU A 112 -2.16 16.96 -22.89
C LEU A 112 -3.43 17.25 -23.67
N GLY A 113 -4.61 16.88 -23.10
CA GLY A 113 -5.91 17.08 -23.74
C GLY A 113 -6.42 18.51 -23.69
N GLY A 114 -5.79 19.40 -22.89
CA GLY A 114 -6.19 20.79 -22.72
C GLY A 114 -7.52 20.96 -21.98
N PHE A 115 -7.93 19.97 -21.18
CA PHE A 115 -9.14 20.06 -20.38
C PHE A 115 -8.94 21.03 -19.20
N ASP A 116 -9.92 21.85 -18.92
CA ASP A 116 -9.96 22.59 -17.67
C ASP A 116 -10.29 21.66 -16.48
N LEU A 117 -10.14 22.18 -15.25
CA LEU A 117 -10.37 21.40 -14.04
C LEU A 117 -11.80 20.86 -13.93
N GLY A 118 -12.80 21.61 -14.40
CA GLY A 118 -14.21 21.19 -14.41
C GLY A 118 -14.42 20.02 -15.35
N LYS A 119 -13.83 20.07 -16.55
CA LYS A 119 -13.89 19.01 -17.55
C LYS A 119 -13.15 17.76 -17.13
N THR A 120 -12.00 17.89 -16.42
CA THR A 120 -11.29 16.74 -15.87
C THR A 120 -12.09 16.03 -14.78
N ASP A 121 -12.76 16.75 -13.89
CA ASP A 121 -13.65 16.14 -12.89
C ASP A 121 -14.89 15.50 -13.54
N TYR A 122 -15.39 16.12 -14.62
CA TYR A 122 -16.46 15.55 -15.40
C TYR A 122 -16.04 14.23 -16.07
N LEU A 123 -14.83 14.16 -16.63
CA LEU A 123 -14.25 12.92 -17.17
C LEU A 123 -14.20 11.83 -16.08
N ARG A 124 -13.68 12.12 -14.89
CA ARG A 124 -13.64 11.19 -13.77
C ARG A 124 -15.03 10.65 -13.42
N LYS A 125 -16.04 11.53 -13.37
CA LYS A 125 -17.43 11.15 -13.10
C LYS A 125 -18.06 10.33 -14.24
N ALA A 126 -17.74 10.65 -15.51
CA ALA A 126 -18.22 9.93 -16.69
C ALA A 126 -17.72 8.49 -16.71
N ILE A 127 -16.44 8.29 -16.45
CA ILE A 127 -15.81 6.97 -16.32
C ILE A 127 -16.52 6.16 -15.20
N GLY A 128 -16.65 6.73 -14.02
CA GLY A 128 -17.28 6.06 -12.88
C GLY A 128 -18.74 5.65 -13.12
N LYS A 129 -19.46 6.40 -13.95
CA LYS A 129 -20.88 6.15 -14.30
C LYS A 129 -21.09 5.34 -15.58
N LYS A 130 -20.00 4.94 -16.27
CA LYS A 130 -20.01 4.14 -17.52
C LYS A 130 -20.94 4.72 -18.63
N LYS A 131 -20.96 6.04 -18.79
CA LYS A 131 -21.83 6.72 -19.79
C LYS A 131 -21.12 6.76 -21.15
N ALA A 132 -21.49 5.87 -22.08
CA ALA A 132 -20.83 5.69 -23.38
C ALA A 132 -20.87 6.94 -24.28
N ASP A 133 -22.03 7.58 -24.43
CA ASP A 133 -22.18 8.79 -25.30
C ASP A 133 -21.29 9.93 -24.81
N LEU A 134 -21.20 10.07 -23.48
CA LEU A 134 -20.41 11.10 -22.85
C LEU A 134 -18.90 10.82 -23.03
N MET A 135 -18.50 9.58 -22.91
CA MET A 135 -17.12 9.16 -23.13
C MET A 135 -16.70 9.41 -24.59
N ALA A 136 -17.58 9.16 -25.57
CA ALA A 136 -17.30 9.43 -26.97
C ALA A 136 -17.06 10.94 -27.24
N SER A 137 -17.86 11.83 -26.67
CA SER A 137 -17.66 13.28 -26.79
C SER A 137 -16.32 13.72 -26.17
N LEU A 138 -16.03 13.24 -24.94
CA LEU A 138 -14.79 13.57 -24.26
C LEU A 138 -13.56 13.03 -24.99
N LYS A 139 -13.68 11.86 -25.66
CA LYS A 139 -12.62 11.30 -26.50
C LYS A 139 -12.24 12.24 -27.63
N ASN A 140 -13.23 12.71 -28.39
CA ASN A 140 -12.98 13.60 -29.52
C ASN A 140 -12.31 14.91 -29.07
N ASP A 141 -12.77 15.46 -27.96
CA ASP A 141 -12.21 16.69 -27.39
C ASP A 141 -10.77 16.48 -26.91
N PHE A 142 -10.50 15.32 -26.26
CA PHE A 142 -9.14 14.97 -25.80
C PHE A 142 -8.18 14.82 -26.98
N ILE A 143 -8.55 14.06 -28.01
CA ILE A 143 -7.71 13.83 -29.18
C ILE A 143 -7.41 15.15 -29.89
N ALA A 144 -8.44 16.00 -30.11
CA ALA A 144 -8.25 17.30 -30.73
C ALA A 144 -7.30 18.18 -29.89
N GLY A 145 -7.45 18.20 -28.57
CA GLY A 145 -6.56 18.93 -27.67
C GLY A 145 -5.13 18.40 -27.69
N ALA A 146 -4.95 17.08 -27.64
CA ALA A 146 -3.64 16.43 -27.66
C ALA A 146 -2.89 16.71 -28.97
N ILE A 147 -3.56 16.61 -30.10
CA ILE A 147 -2.97 16.94 -31.41
C ILE A 147 -2.56 18.42 -31.44
N LYS A 148 -3.40 19.32 -30.95
CA LYS A 148 -3.06 20.75 -30.84
C LYS A 148 -1.81 20.99 -29.99
N ASN A 149 -1.60 20.15 -28.97
CA ASN A 149 -0.42 20.18 -28.08
C ASN A 149 0.76 19.35 -28.64
N GLY A 150 0.75 18.95 -29.91
CA GLY A 150 1.87 18.33 -30.62
C GLY A 150 1.92 16.80 -30.52
N CYS A 151 0.90 16.14 -29.90
CA CYS A 151 0.84 14.68 -29.86
C CYS A 151 0.49 14.10 -31.23
N PRO A 152 1.20 13.05 -31.70
CA PRO A 152 0.80 12.33 -32.91
C PRO A 152 -0.60 11.75 -32.79
N PRO A 153 -1.44 11.79 -33.87
CA PRO A 153 -2.84 11.33 -33.77
C PRO A 153 -3.01 9.88 -33.26
N TYR A 154 -2.14 8.96 -33.74
CA TYR A 154 -2.19 7.55 -33.33
C TYR A 154 -1.88 7.39 -31.85
N GLU A 155 -0.96 8.20 -31.32
CA GLU A 155 -0.57 8.15 -29.91
C GLU A 155 -1.63 8.79 -29.00
N ALA A 156 -2.30 9.86 -29.47
CA ALA A 156 -3.43 10.44 -28.78
C ALA A 156 -4.59 9.43 -28.60
N GLU A 157 -4.87 8.61 -29.62
CA GLU A 157 -5.83 7.50 -29.55
C GLU A 157 -5.40 6.42 -28.53
N GLU A 158 -4.12 6.04 -28.55
CA GLU A 158 -3.57 5.06 -27.61
C GLU A 158 -3.68 5.55 -26.17
N ILE A 159 -3.29 6.81 -25.91
CA ILE A 159 -3.37 7.43 -24.57
C ILE A 159 -4.82 7.47 -24.09
N TRP A 160 -5.76 7.83 -24.97
CA TRP A 160 -7.18 7.79 -24.60
C TRP A 160 -7.64 6.38 -24.21
N GLY A 161 -7.25 5.35 -24.96
CA GLY A 161 -7.53 3.94 -24.61
C GLY A 161 -6.98 3.56 -23.23
N LYS A 162 -5.78 4.06 -22.88
CA LYS A 162 -5.21 3.88 -21.53
C LYS A 162 -6.03 4.62 -20.45
N ILE A 163 -6.50 5.83 -20.72
CA ILE A 163 -7.39 6.58 -19.82
C ILE A 163 -8.70 5.82 -19.59
N GLU A 164 -9.34 5.30 -20.64
CA GLU A 164 -10.56 4.50 -20.51
C GLU A 164 -10.34 3.23 -19.70
N THR A 165 -9.23 2.55 -19.91
CA THR A 165 -8.86 1.36 -19.19
C THR A 165 -8.54 1.68 -17.73
N ALA A 166 -7.68 2.67 -17.48
CA ALA A 166 -7.34 3.15 -16.17
C ALA A 166 -8.58 3.57 -15.36
N GLY A 167 -9.52 4.22 -16.01
CA GLY A 167 -10.77 4.63 -15.37
C GLY A 167 -11.60 3.50 -14.77
N LYS A 168 -11.43 2.25 -15.22
CA LYS A 168 -12.13 1.08 -14.68
C LYS A 168 -11.52 0.58 -13.37
N TYR A 169 -10.24 0.83 -13.12
CA TYR A 169 -9.52 0.29 -11.98
C TYR A 169 -8.74 1.33 -11.17
N SER A 170 -8.50 2.52 -11.68
CA SER A 170 -7.70 3.54 -10.97
C SER A 170 -8.25 3.88 -9.59
N PHE A 171 -7.37 4.26 -8.70
CA PHE A 171 -7.67 4.49 -7.30
C PHE A 171 -7.44 5.95 -6.92
N ASN A 172 -8.08 6.42 -5.86
CA ASN A 172 -7.80 7.74 -5.32
C ASN A 172 -6.45 7.73 -4.60
N ARG A 173 -5.50 8.55 -5.05
CA ARG A 173 -4.14 8.60 -4.50
C ARG A 173 -4.12 9.08 -3.05
N SER A 174 -4.96 10.06 -2.70
CA SER A 174 -5.01 10.60 -1.33
C SER A 174 -5.44 9.53 -0.34
N HIS A 175 -6.42 8.68 -0.70
CA HIS A 175 -6.82 7.54 0.12
C HIS A 175 -5.68 6.52 0.25
N ALA A 176 -5.06 6.12 -0.86
CA ALA A 176 -3.93 5.19 -0.84
C ALA A 176 -2.77 5.71 0.01
N ALA A 177 -2.47 7.01 -0.06
CA ALA A 177 -1.43 7.66 0.74
C ALA A 177 -1.74 7.61 2.24
N ALA A 178 -2.96 7.92 2.66
CA ALA A 178 -3.35 7.85 4.07
C ALA A 178 -3.20 6.43 4.63
N TYR A 179 -3.61 5.42 3.86
CA TYR A 179 -3.48 4.01 4.25
C TYR A 179 -2.01 3.54 4.27
N ALA A 180 -1.21 3.97 3.29
CA ALA A 180 0.21 3.66 3.25
C ALA A 180 0.98 4.27 4.43
N LEU A 181 0.68 5.52 4.81
CA LEU A 181 1.26 6.16 5.99
C LEU A 181 0.88 5.44 7.28
N THR A 182 -0.37 4.99 7.41
CA THR A 182 -0.80 4.18 8.57
C THR A 182 -0.06 2.85 8.62
N ALA A 183 0.07 2.16 7.48
CA ALA A 183 0.83 0.92 7.37
C ALA A 183 2.32 1.14 7.70
N PHE A 184 2.91 2.22 7.17
CA PHE A 184 4.30 2.59 7.45
C PHE A 184 4.53 2.83 8.95
N CYS A 185 3.65 3.56 9.64
CA CYS A 185 3.76 3.75 11.10
C CYS A 185 3.80 2.42 11.85
N GLY A 186 2.89 1.50 11.52
CA GLY A 186 2.88 0.16 12.12
C GLY A 186 4.17 -0.62 11.83
N ALA A 187 4.63 -0.61 10.59
CA ALA A 187 5.86 -1.27 10.18
C ALA A 187 7.09 -0.62 10.84
N TRP A 188 7.13 0.71 10.96
CA TRP A 188 8.21 1.43 11.62
C TRP A 188 8.31 1.07 13.11
N LEU A 189 7.18 1.03 13.83
CA LEU A 189 7.14 0.58 15.21
C LEU A 189 7.63 -0.87 15.34
N LYS A 190 7.21 -1.73 14.43
CA LYS A 190 7.62 -3.13 14.36
C LYS A 190 9.13 -3.28 14.13
N ALA A 191 9.71 -2.47 13.22
CA ALA A 191 11.13 -2.50 12.90
C ALA A 191 12.03 -1.96 14.02
N ASN A 192 11.58 -0.90 14.70
CA ASN A 192 12.40 -0.15 15.65
C ASN A 192 12.11 -0.50 17.12
N TYR A 193 10.90 -1.01 17.42
CA TYR A 193 10.48 -1.45 18.77
C TYR A 193 9.79 -2.81 18.71
N PRO A 194 10.44 -3.85 18.14
CA PRO A 194 9.78 -5.11 17.82
C PRO A 194 9.14 -5.78 19.05
N THR A 195 9.84 -5.88 20.17
CA THR A 195 9.31 -6.53 21.37
C THR A 195 8.04 -5.84 21.87
N ALA A 196 8.03 -4.51 21.95
CA ALA A 196 6.84 -3.75 22.33
C ALA A 196 5.70 -3.91 21.32
N PHE A 197 6.01 -3.87 20.01
CA PHE A 197 5.02 -4.06 18.96
C PHE A 197 4.33 -5.43 19.08
N TYR A 198 5.10 -6.51 19.20
CA TYR A 198 4.53 -7.85 19.27
C TYR A 198 3.79 -8.11 20.59
N THR A 199 4.22 -7.52 21.71
CA THR A 199 3.47 -7.61 22.98
C THR A 199 2.07 -7.04 22.83
N VAL A 200 1.96 -5.85 22.23
CA VAL A 200 0.66 -5.22 21.96
C VAL A 200 -0.13 -6.00 20.91
N ALA A 201 0.53 -6.47 19.85
CA ALA A 201 -0.11 -7.27 18.81
C ALA A 201 -0.72 -8.56 19.38
N LEU A 202 0.02 -9.29 20.22
CA LEU A 202 -0.47 -10.50 20.89
C LEU A 202 -1.62 -10.21 21.85
N GLN A 203 -1.61 -9.06 22.52
CA GLN A 203 -2.69 -8.64 23.42
C GLN A 203 -4.03 -8.49 22.70
N TRP A 204 -4.02 -7.97 21.48
CA TRP A 204 -5.22 -7.66 20.71
C TRP A 204 -5.55 -8.68 19.62
N ALA A 205 -4.63 -9.62 19.31
CA ALA A 205 -4.85 -10.67 18.33
C ALA A 205 -6.00 -11.59 18.71
N ASP A 206 -6.77 -12.02 17.74
CA ASP A 206 -7.70 -13.13 17.92
C ASP A 206 -6.97 -14.49 17.86
N ASP A 207 -7.70 -15.58 18.21
CA ASP A 207 -7.12 -16.93 18.25
C ASP A 207 -6.63 -17.42 16.87
N LYS A 208 -7.11 -16.82 15.77
CA LYS A 208 -6.72 -17.19 14.39
C LYS A 208 -5.46 -16.44 13.96
N GLU A 209 -5.26 -15.23 14.45
CA GLU A 209 -4.10 -14.39 14.13
C GLU A 209 -2.87 -14.76 14.97
N MET A 210 -3.10 -15.23 16.19
CA MET A 210 -2.06 -15.57 17.17
C MET A 210 -0.96 -16.49 16.60
N PRO A 211 -1.26 -17.63 15.94
CA PRO A 211 -0.23 -18.52 15.42
C PRO A 211 0.67 -17.86 14.36
N ALA A 212 0.13 -17.00 13.51
CA ALA A 212 0.90 -16.31 12.49
C ALA A 212 1.85 -15.28 13.09
N LEU A 213 1.40 -14.53 14.12
CA LEU A 213 2.24 -13.60 14.87
C LEU A 213 3.37 -14.32 15.58
N MET A 214 3.08 -15.42 16.29
CA MET A 214 4.09 -16.22 17.00
C MET A 214 5.14 -16.79 16.04
N SER A 215 4.70 -17.35 14.92
CA SER A 215 5.60 -17.90 13.90
C SER A 215 6.52 -16.84 13.29
N GLU A 216 6.00 -15.63 13.06
CA GLU A 216 6.81 -14.52 12.57
C GLU A 216 7.81 -14.06 13.63
N MET A 217 7.40 -13.94 14.89
CA MET A 217 8.29 -13.58 16.00
C MET A 217 9.45 -14.56 16.14
N GLU A 218 9.17 -15.87 16.08
CA GLU A 218 10.16 -16.93 16.16
C GLU A 218 11.15 -16.86 14.99
N ARG A 219 10.63 -16.74 13.77
CA ARG A 219 11.44 -16.61 12.55
C ARG A 219 12.37 -15.39 12.59
N CYS A 220 11.88 -14.28 13.14
CA CYS A 220 12.65 -13.02 13.24
C CYS A 220 13.51 -12.96 14.52
N SER A 221 13.45 -13.96 15.40
CA SER A 221 14.17 -14.01 16.67
C SER A 221 13.98 -12.73 17.51
N VAL A 222 12.75 -12.19 17.54
CA VAL A 222 12.45 -10.89 18.15
C VAL A 222 12.52 -10.95 19.66
N ALA A 223 11.80 -11.90 20.26
CA ALA A 223 11.72 -12.11 21.70
C ALA A 223 11.31 -13.55 21.99
N LYS A 224 11.61 -14.03 23.18
CA LYS A 224 11.18 -15.34 23.63
C LYS A 224 9.81 -15.23 24.28
N ILE A 225 8.88 -16.06 23.83
CA ILE A 225 7.58 -16.20 24.51
C ILE A 225 7.74 -17.17 25.67
N VAL A 226 7.41 -16.72 26.87
CA VAL A 226 7.43 -17.52 28.09
C VAL A 226 6.00 -18.03 28.35
N PRO A 227 5.82 -19.34 28.58
CA PRO A 227 4.52 -19.87 28.99
C PRO A 227 3.95 -19.18 30.23
N PRO A 228 2.63 -19.31 30.51
CA PRO A 228 2.04 -18.73 31.69
C PRO A 228 2.76 -19.17 32.97
N ASP A 229 3.17 -18.21 33.80
CA ASP A 229 3.83 -18.42 35.09
C ASP A 229 3.14 -17.55 36.13
N ILE A 230 2.57 -18.18 37.18
CA ILE A 230 1.83 -17.48 38.25
C ILE A 230 2.67 -16.45 38.99
N ASN A 231 4.00 -16.59 39.00
CA ASN A 231 4.88 -15.67 39.70
C ASN A 231 5.31 -14.46 38.84
N HIS A 232 5.16 -14.54 37.50
CA HIS A 232 5.67 -13.54 36.60
C HIS A 232 4.63 -13.01 35.61
N SER A 233 3.68 -13.86 35.17
CA SER A 233 2.63 -13.45 34.24
C SER A 233 1.61 -12.53 34.91
N THR A 234 1.06 -11.62 34.11
CA THR A 234 -0.01 -10.69 34.53
C THR A 234 -1.31 -11.00 33.78
N VAL A 235 -2.38 -10.25 34.08
CA VAL A 235 -3.66 -10.35 33.36
C VAL A 235 -3.47 -10.13 31.85
N GLU A 236 -2.57 -9.24 31.47
CA GLU A 236 -2.19 -8.94 30.08
C GLU A 236 -0.84 -9.55 29.74
N PHE A 237 -0.47 -9.56 28.45
CA PHE A 237 0.89 -9.88 28.05
C PHE A 237 1.86 -8.85 28.66
N TYR A 238 2.94 -9.35 29.24
CA TYR A 238 3.95 -8.53 29.88
C TYR A 238 5.32 -8.75 29.27
N THR A 239 6.06 -7.67 29.03
CA THR A 239 7.44 -7.71 28.51
C THR A 239 8.45 -7.41 29.62
N ASP A 240 9.38 -8.33 29.82
CA ASP A 240 10.64 -8.02 30.50
C ASP A 240 11.68 -7.59 29.45
N TYR A 241 11.93 -6.27 29.37
CA TYR A 241 12.92 -5.73 28.44
C TYR A 241 14.38 -6.05 28.80
N LYS A 242 14.65 -6.54 30.04
CA LYS A 242 16.02 -6.94 30.45
C LYS A 242 16.37 -8.29 29.88
N THR A 243 15.43 -9.23 29.90
CA THR A 243 15.61 -10.59 29.39
C THR A 243 15.15 -10.74 27.95
N ASN A 244 14.46 -9.74 27.40
CA ASN A 244 13.79 -9.76 26.09
C ASN A 244 12.78 -10.91 26.00
N GLU A 245 11.98 -11.09 27.05
CA GLU A 245 10.96 -12.12 27.16
C GLU A 245 9.55 -11.51 27.21
N ILE A 246 8.60 -12.15 26.54
CA ILE A 246 7.17 -11.81 26.59
C ILE A 246 6.46 -12.91 27.35
N TYR A 247 5.96 -12.58 28.53
CA TYR A 247 5.21 -13.50 29.37
C TYR A 247 3.76 -13.60 28.89
N TRP A 248 3.28 -14.82 28.76
CA TRP A 248 1.93 -15.10 28.35
C TRP A 248 0.91 -14.55 29.33
N SER A 249 -0.14 -13.92 28.81
CA SER A 249 -1.26 -13.38 29.59
C SER A 249 -2.03 -14.47 30.32
N LEU A 250 -2.29 -14.31 31.62
CA LEU A 250 -3.13 -15.25 32.39
C LEU A 250 -4.57 -15.26 31.89
N SER A 251 -5.11 -14.12 31.43
CA SER A 251 -6.48 -14.04 30.91
C SER A 251 -6.66 -14.75 29.56
N ARG A 252 -5.58 -15.11 28.86
CA ARG A 252 -5.61 -15.90 27.63
C ARG A 252 -5.55 -17.41 27.85
N ILE A 253 -5.49 -17.85 29.09
CA ILE A 253 -5.57 -19.26 29.43
C ILE A 253 -7.05 -19.68 29.34
N LYS A 254 -7.31 -20.79 28.63
CA LYS A 254 -8.67 -21.30 28.48
C LYS A 254 -9.34 -21.53 29.84
N PHE A 255 -10.53 -21.00 30.01
CA PHE A 255 -11.33 -21.01 31.23
C PHE A 255 -10.83 -20.11 32.38
N VAL A 256 -9.81 -19.32 32.20
CA VAL A 256 -9.40 -18.29 33.16
C VAL A 256 -10.01 -16.95 32.71
N GLY A 257 -10.92 -16.44 33.55
CA GLY A 257 -11.52 -15.12 33.30
C GLY A 257 -10.64 -14.00 33.86
N ILE A 258 -10.82 -12.78 33.32
CA ILE A 258 -10.07 -11.58 33.73
C ILE A 258 -10.15 -11.34 35.25
N ARG A 259 -11.27 -11.73 35.92
CA ARG A 259 -11.44 -11.60 37.37
C ARG A 259 -10.68 -12.65 38.18
N THR A 260 -10.27 -13.73 37.54
CA THR A 260 -9.56 -14.86 38.19
C THR A 260 -8.06 -14.78 37.92
N ALA A 261 -7.68 -14.17 36.82
CA ALA A 261 -6.30 -13.90 36.43
C ALA A 261 -5.74 -12.69 37.22
#